data_1906b66dffdb6318ea4c55b82d9fe3fc
#
_entry.id   1906b66dffdb6318ea4c55b82d9fe3fc
#
_cell.length_a   1.000
_cell.length_b   1.000
_cell.length_c   1.000
_cell.angle_alpha   90.00
_cell.angle_beta   90.00
_cell.angle_gamma   90.00
#
_symmetry.space_group_name_H-M   'P 1'
#
loop_
_entity.id
_entity.type
_entity.pdbx_description
1 polymer ?
#
loop_
_entity_poly.entity_id
_entity_poly.type
_entity_poly.pdbx_seq_one_letter_code
_entity_poly.pdbx_strand_id
1 'polypeptide(L)'
;LRRQRQMCIRDRLMEKYLEEGELTIPEIKAGIRQLVISGEAFPVLCGSAFKNRGVQPMLDAVIEYLPSPLDVPDVVGSNPSNEEEKLTRKASADEPFAALAFKVAAHPFYGQLTYTRVYSGTAAQGQQVLNSTKGKKERIGKLFQMHSNKENPVEEITAGHIYAAIGLKDTTTGDTLCDPAHPIVLESMTFPDPVIFVAIEPKTKGDQEKMSTAIQKLSAEDPTFTVSLNEETGQTEIGGMGELHLDIIVDRMKREFKVEANVGKPQVAYRETIKKAVEKVDYTHKKQTGGSGQFAKVQVSFEPLPLDGEELYMFEDKVTGGRVPREYIPSVDAGIQDAMKFGVLAGYPMVGVKATLIDGAYHDVDSSEMAFKIAGSMVFKEGAKRANPVLLEPLMDVEVRTPEEYMGDVIGDLNSRRGQVRSMEDASGVKIIKAIVPLTLSLIHISEPTRPY
;
A
#
# COMPACT_ATOMS: atom_id res chain seq x y z
N LEU A 1 -5.87 -18.79 -36.24
CA LEU A 1 -6.53 -18.26 -37.45
C LEU A 1 -6.21 -16.77 -37.72
N ARG A 2 -6.22 -15.86 -36.75
CA ARG A 2 -5.86 -14.43 -36.92
C ARG A 2 -4.39 -14.23 -37.24
N ARG A 3 -3.45 -14.86 -36.48
CA ARG A 3 -2.00 -14.82 -36.80
C ARG A 3 -1.67 -15.37 -38.18
N GLN A 4 -2.34 -16.42 -38.62
CA GLN A 4 -2.18 -16.96 -39.98
C GLN A 4 -2.67 -15.98 -41.06
N ARG A 5 -3.78 -15.26 -40.83
CA ARG A 5 -4.25 -14.22 -41.78
C ARG A 5 -3.32 -12.98 -41.79
N GLN A 6 -2.69 -12.64 -40.68
CA GLN A 6 -1.74 -11.51 -40.60
C GLN A 6 -0.44 -11.83 -41.36
N MET A 7 0.11 -13.02 -41.21
CA MET A 7 1.24 -13.50 -42.03
C MET A 7 0.93 -13.49 -43.51
N CYS A 8 -0.25 -13.96 -43.91
CA CYS A 8 -0.64 -14.00 -45.34
C CYS A 8 -0.70 -12.62 -46.01
N ILE A 9 -1.05 -11.53 -45.32
CA ILE A 9 -1.09 -10.20 -45.96
C ILE A 9 0.33 -9.65 -46.13
N ARG A 10 1.20 -9.77 -45.14
CA ARG A 10 2.60 -9.35 -45.22
C ARG A 10 3.36 -10.11 -46.33
N ASP A 11 3.23 -11.42 -46.33
CA ASP A 11 3.90 -12.27 -47.29
C ASP A 11 3.42 -11.96 -48.73
N ARG A 12 2.12 -11.77 -48.90
CA ARG A 12 1.53 -11.40 -50.20
C ARG A 12 1.99 -10.02 -50.70
N LEU A 13 2.12 -9.02 -49.79
CA LEU A 13 2.63 -7.70 -50.19
C LEU A 13 4.11 -7.76 -50.52
N MET A 14 4.86 -8.60 -49.83
CA MET A 14 6.27 -8.82 -50.12
C MET A 14 6.48 -9.55 -51.43
N GLU A 15 5.73 -10.61 -51.69
CA GLU A 15 5.73 -11.32 -53.01
C GLU A 15 5.39 -10.36 -54.14
N LYS A 16 4.31 -9.60 -54.00
CA LYS A 16 3.90 -8.63 -55.00
C LYS A 16 4.98 -7.57 -55.29
N TYR A 17 5.63 -7.04 -54.22
CA TYR A 17 6.71 -6.08 -54.39
C TYR A 17 7.94 -6.68 -55.10
N LEU A 18 8.22 -7.97 -54.84
CA LEU A 18 9.32 -8.67 -55.49
C LEU A 18 9.02 -8.98 -56.97
N GLU A 19 7.75 -9.24 -57.31
CA GLU A 19 7.32 -9.56 -58.70
C GLU A 19 7.09 -8.30 -59.54
N GLU A 20 6.38 -7.30 -58.99
CA GLU A 20 5.94 -6.12 -59.74
C GLU A 20 6.85 -4.88 -59.49
N GLY A 21 7.64 -4.89 -58.45
CA GLY A 21 8.55 -3.79 -58.07
C GLY A 21 7.86 -2.58 -57.42
N GLU A 22 6.51 -2.55 -57.39
CA GLU A 22 5.73 -1.43 -56.87
C GLU A 22 4.52 -1.91 -56.06
N LEU A 23 4.14 -1.13 -55.06
CA LEU A 23 2.90 -1.29 -54.29
C LEU A 23 2.04 -0.03 -54.43
N THR A 24 0.74 -0.20 -54.46
CA THR A 24 -0.20 0.91 -54.47
C THR A 24 -0.29 1.54 -53.05
N ILE A 25 -0.66 2.81 -52.99
CA ILE A 25 -0.84 3.54 -51.71
C ILE A 25 -1.80 2.81 -50.74
N PRO A 26 -2.97 2.28 -51.19
CA PRO A 26 -3.85 1.49 -50.32
C PRO A 26 -3.19 0.24 -49.74
N GLU A 27 -2.37 -0.45 -50.53
CA GLU A 27 -1.64 -1.64 -50.11
C GLU A 27 -0.58 -1.31 -49.06
N ILE A 28 0.16 -0.23 -49.26
CA ILE A 28 1.14 0.28 -48.31
C ILE A 28 0.44 0.63 -46.98
N LYS A 29 -0.68 1.36 -47.01
CA LYS A 29 -1.47 1.70 -45.86
C LYS A 29 -1.99 0.46 -45.10
N ALA A 30 -2.49 -0.53 -45.84
CA ALA A 30 -2.94 -1.79 -45.27
C ALA A 30 -1.79 -2.57 -44.61
N GLY A 31 -0.61 -2.58 -45.22
CA GLY A 31 0.60 -3.17 -44.62
C GLY A 31 1.04 -2.47 -43.34
N ILE A 32 1.10 -1.14 -43.37
CA ILE A 32 1.43 -0.35 -42.15
C ILE A 32 0.42 -0.63 -41.03
N ARG A 33 -0.90 -0.62 -41.34
CA ARG A 33 -1.93 -0.95 -40.36
C ARG A 33 -1.71 -2.32 -39.72
N GLN A 34 -1.35 -3.34 -40.50
CA GLN A 34 -1.09 -4.67 -39.97
C GLN A 34 0.10 -4.69 -39.01
N LEU A 35 1.19 -4.01 -39.36
CA LEU A 35 2.36 -3.90 -38.51
C LEU A 35 2.06 -3.14 -37.23
N VAL A 36 1.18 -2.13 -37.27
CA VAL A 36 0.75 -1.38 -36.08
C VAL A 36 -0.15 -2.24 -35.19
N ILE A 37 -1.11 -2.97 -35.76
CA ILE A 37 -2.01 -3.85 -34.99
C ILE A 37 -1.25 -5.02 -34.36
N SER A 38 -0.20 -5.53 -35.02
CA SER A 38 0.67 -6.58 -34.46
C SER A 38 1.67 -6.05 -33.43
N GLY A 39 1.85 -4.74 -33.30
CA GLY A 39 2.82 -4.10 -32.43
C GLY A 39 4.27 -4.15 -32.95
N GLU A 40 4.47 -4.52 -34.22
CA GLU A 40 5.81 -4.62 -34.85
C GLU A 40 6.34 -3.28 -35.35
N ALA A 41 5.48 -2.28 -35.59
CA ALA A 41 5.87 -0.97 -36.06
C ALA A 41 5.05 0.16 -35.44
N PHE A 42 5.69 1.33 -35.28
CA PHE A 42 5.10 2.55 -34.77
C PHE A 42 5.26 3.68 -35.78
N PRO A 43 4.17 4.15 -36.45
CA PRO A 43 4.23 5.23 -37.43
C PRO A 43 4.67 6.54 -36.76
N VAL A 44 5.64 7.23 -37.36
CA VAL A 44 6.11 8.54 -36.89
C VAL A 44 5.75 9.58 -37.94
N LEU A 45 5.02 10.62 -37.54
CA LEU A 45 4.59 11.70 -38.41
C LEU A 45 5.22 13.03 -37.97
N CYS A 46 5.55 13.88 -38.93
CA CYS A 46 6.07 15.20 -38.69
C CYS A 46 5.01 16.27 -38.94
N GLY A 47 5.01 17.30 -38.09
CA GLY A 47 4.08 18.42 -38.24
C GLY A 47 4.47 19.64 -37.43
N SER A 48 3.78 20.73 -37.64
CA SER A 48 3.88 21.96 -36.84
C SER A 48 2.49 22.42 -36.41
N ALA A 49 2.11 22.08 -35.19
CA ALA A 49 0.81 22.43 -34.62
C ALA A 49 0.58 23.95 -34.61
N PHE A 50 1.59 24.72 -34.25
CA PHE A 50 1.54 26.17 -34.22
C PHE A 50 1.26 26.79 -35.60
N LYS A 51 1.78 26.18 -36.69
CA LYS A 51 1.56 26.61 -38.08
C LYS A 51 0.36 25.90 -38.73
N ASN A 52 -0.38 25.07 -37.96
CA ASN A 52 -1.48 24.23 -38.44
C ASN A 52 -1.09 23.39 -39.68
N ARG A 53 0.11 22.80 -39.69
CA ARG A 53 0.59 21.93 -40.75
C ARG A 53 0.79 20.52 -40.26
N GLY A 54 0.33 19.53 -41.00
CA GLY A 54 0.42 18.12 -40.68
C GLY A 54 -0.62 17.61 -39.66
N VAL A 55 -1.53 18.48 -39.15
CA VAL A 55 -2.56 18.10 -38.16
C VAL A 55 -3.59 17.14 -38.78
N GLN A 56 -4.12 17.47 -39.96
CA GLN A 56 -5.08 16.62 -40.66
C GLN A 56 -4.48 15.25 -41.02
N PRO A 57 -3.29 15.16 -41.66
CA PRO A 57 -2.66 13.86 -41.92
C PRO A 57 -2.41 13.05 -40.63
N MET A 58 -2.14 13.69 -39.50
CA MET A 58 -2.00 12.98 -38.23
C MET A 58 -3.35 12.38 -37.76
N LEU A 59 -4.44 13.15 -37.87
CA LEU A 59 -5.79 12.66 -37.55
C LEU A 59 -6.22 11.53 -38.46
N ASP A 60 -5.93 11.65 -39.79
CA ASP A 60 -6.17 10.59 -40.75
C ASP A 60 -5.38 9.32 -40.42
N ALA A 61 -4.12 9.46 -40.01
CA ALA A 61 -3.28 8.34 -39.63
C ALA A 61 -3.79 7.65 -38.32
N VAL A 62 -4.37 8.39 -37.37
CA VAL A 62 -5.05 7.79 -36.22
C VAL A 62 -6.18 6.86 -36.65
N ILE A 63 -7.01 7.31 -37.61
CA ILE A 63 -8.13 6.52 -38.13
C ILE A 63 -7.64 5.33 -38.98
N GLU A 64 -6.62 5.56 -39.80
CA GLU A 64 -6.11 4.56 -40.74
C GLU A 64 -5.28 3.47 -40.07
N TYR A 65 -4.48 3.79 -39.04
CA TYR A 65 -3.47 2.87 -38.51
C TYR A 65 -3.76 2.33 -37.11
N LEU A 66 -4.46 3.07 -36.24
CA LEU A 66 -4.71 2.58 -34.89
C LEU A 66 -5.82 1.52 -34.86
N PRO A 67 -5.71 0.49 -34.00
CA PRO A 67 -6.70 -0.56 -33.89
C PRO A 67 -8.02 -0.04 -33.31
N SER A 68 -9.14 -0.48 -33.86
CA SER A 68 -10.45 -0.36 -33.25
C SER A 68 -10.69 -1.53 -32.28
N PRO A 69 -11.72 -1.46 -31.42
CA PRO A 69 -12.11 -2.59 -30.57
C PRO A 69 -12.40 -3.90 -31.33
N LEU A 70 -12.72 -3.82 -32.63
CA LEU A 70 -12.98 -4.97 -33.48
C LEU A 70 -11.70 -5.58 -34.08
N ASP A 71 -10.61 -4.84 -34.09
CA ASP A 71 -9.31 -5.30 -34.62
C ASP A 71 -8.49 -6.08 -33.57
N VAL A 72 -8.81 -5.88 -32.29
CA VAL A 72 -8.12 -6.55 -31.15
C VAL A 72 -8.82 -7.88 -30.83
N PRO A 73 -8.13 -8.81 -30.12
CA PRO A 73 -8.76 -10.03 -29.61
C PRO A 73 -9.92 -9.74 -28.68
N ASP A 74 -10.88 -10.66 -28.66
CA ASP A 74 -11.98 -10.61 -27.69
C ASP A 74 -11.44 -10.59 -26.26
N VAL A 75 -12.10 -9.85 -25.36
CA VAL A 75 -11.64 -9.74 -23.99
C VAL A 75 -11.88 -11.06 -23.23
N VAL A 76 -10.89 -11.49 -22.49
CA VAL A 76 -10.94 -12.70 -21.68
C VAL A 76 -11.00 -12.29 -20.21
N GLY A 77 -11.92 -12.88 -19.47
CA GLY A 77 -12.02 -12.75 -18.03
C GLY A 77 -12.17 -14.11 -17.36
N SER A 78 -12.37 -14.13 -16.07
CA SER A 78 -12.63 -15.34 -15.29
C SER A 78 -14.03 -15.32 -14.68
N ASN A 79 -14.55 -16.51 -14.37
CA ASN A 79 -15.78 -16.65 -13.63
C ASN A 79 -15.52 -16.28 -12.15
N PRO A 80 -16.30 -15.35 -11.53
CA PRO A 80 -16.11 -14.99 -10.11
C PRO A 80 -16.23 -16.17 -9.13
N SER A 81 -16.94 -17.22 -9.51
CA SER A 81 -17.11 -18.42 -8.70
C SER A 81 -16.06 -19.50 -8.93
N ASN A 82 -15.32 -19.41 -10.03
CA ASN A 82 -14.27 -20.36 -10.43
C ASN A 82 -13.23 -19.66 -11.31
N GLU A 83 -12.15 -19.21 -10.70
CA GLU A 83 -11.11 -18.42 -11.39
C GLU A 83 -10.41 -19.17 -12.54
N GLU A 84 -10.41 -20.51 -12.52
CA GLU A 84 -9.83 -21.33 -13.60
C GLU A 84 -10.69 -21.31 -14.87
N GLU A 85 -11.98 -21.05 -14.76
CA GLU A 85 -12.91 -20.97 -15.87
C GLU A 85 -12.75 -19.62 -16.60
N LYS A 86 -12.22 -19.66 -17.81
CA LYS A 86 -12.06 -18.47 -18.66
C LYS A 86 -13.30 -18.20 -19.49
N LEU A 87 -13.80 -16.99 -19.39
CA LEU A 87 -14.95 -16.48 -20.13
C LEU A 87 -14.48 -15.45 -21.16
N THR A 88 -15.09 -15.47 -22.34
CA THR A 88 -14.74 -14.53 -23.42
C THR A 88 -15.95 -13.64 -23.72
N ARG A 89 -15.71 -12.35 -24.00
CA ARG A 89 -16.71 -11.39 -24.46
C ARG A 89 -16.23 -10.72 -25.74
N LYS A 90 -17.13 -10.62 -26.71
CA LYS A 90 -16.89 -9.89 -27.96
C LYS A 90 -17.20 -8.41 -27.79
N ALA A 91 -16.53 -7.56 -28.56
CA ALA A 91 -16.81 -6.13 -28.60
C ALA A 91 -18.10 -5.85 -29.42
N SER A 92 -19.25 -6.32 -28.92
CA SER A 92 -20.57 -6.15 -29.56
C SER A 92 -21.59 -5.63 -28.54
N ALA A 93 -22.54 -4.83 -29.01
CA ALA A 93 -23.65 -4.34 -28.19
C ALA A 93 -24.64 -5.47 -27.79
N ASP A 94 -24.70 -6.56 -28.57
CA ASP A 94 -25.61 -7.70 -28.32
C ASP A 94 -25.08 -8.68 -27.27
N GLU A 95 -23.83 -8.54 -26.84
CA GLU A 95 -23.23 -9.37 -25.80
C GLU A 95 -23.67 -8.93 -24.40
N PRO A 96 -23.55 -9.77 -23.37
CA PRO A 96 -23.76 -9.35 -21.99
C PRO A 96 -22.81 -8.20 -21.61
N PHE A 97 -23.32 -7.23 -20.84
CA PHE A 97 -22.56 -6.07 -20.42
C PHE A 97 -21.34 -6.46 -19.59
N ALA A 98 -20.17 -5.94 -19.97
CA ALA A 98 -18.96 -5.98 -19.16
C ALA A 98 -18.10 -4.74 -19.41
N ALA A 99 -17.67 -4.09 -18.32
CA ALA A 99 -16.87 -2.87 -18.33
C ALA A 99 -15.83 -2.89 -17.21
N LEU A 100 -14.71 -2.23 -17.42
CA LEU A 100 -13.66 -2.03 -16.41
C LEU A 100 -13.69 -0.60 -15.92
N ALA A 101 -13.81 -0.41 -14.62
CA ALA A 101 -13.62 0.88 -13.96
C ALA A 101 -12.11 1.14 -13.83
N PHE A 102 -11.52 1.86 -14.76
CA PHE A 102 -10.07 2.04 -14.83
C PHE A 102 -9.56 3.30 -14.14
N LYS A 103 -10.47 4.22 -13.79
CA LYS A 103 -10.13 5.45 -13.07
C LYS A 103 -11.33 5.95 -12.27
N VAL A 104 -11.07 6.33 -11.04
CA VAL A 104 -12.02 7.06 -10.19
C VAL A 104 -11.48 8.47 -9.97
N ALA A 105 -12.34 9.48 -9.96
CA ALA A 105 -11.98 10.86 -9.69
C ALA A 105 -13.01 11.51 -8.78
N ALA A 106 -12.58 12.36 -7.84
CA ALA A 106 -13.47 13.17 -7.05
C ALA A 106 -14.03 14.31 -7.91
N HIS A 107 -15.34 14.50 -7.83
CA HIS A 107 -16.02 15.59 -8.54
C HIS A 107 -16.69 16.54 -7.55
N PRO A 108 -16.54 17.89 -7.73
CA PRO A 108 -17.04 18.87 -6.77
C PRO A 108 -18.56 18.76 -6.48
N PHE A 109 -19.35 18.39 -7.49
CA PHE A 109 -20.81 18.36 -7.39
C PHE A 109 -21.39 16.94 -7.25
N TYR A 110 -20.76 15.93 -7.85
CA TYR A 110 -21.28 14.57 -7.92
C TYR A 110 -20.62 13.61 -6.92
N GLY A 111 -19.60 14.08 -6.21
CA GLY A 111 -18.83 13.28 -5.29
C GLY A 111 -17.81 12.40 -6.03
N GLN A 112 -18.23 11.25 -6.53
CA GLN A 112 -17.37 10.30 -7.24
C GLN A 112 -17.79 10.17 -8.69
N LEU A 113 -16.83 10.28 -9.60
CA LEU A 113 -16.95 10.04 -11.03
C LEU A 113 -16.09 8.84 -11.40
N THR A 114 -16.73 7.77 -11.88
CA THR A 114 -16.06 6.52 -12.25
C THR A 114 -15.93 6.42 -13.76
N TYR A 115 -14.70 6.43 -14.25
CA TYR A 115 -14.42 6.25 -15.69
C TYR A 115 -14.39 4.75 -16.01
N THR A 116 -15.21 4.35 -16.96
CA THR A 116 -15.38 2.96 -17.35
C THR A 116 -15.09 2.77 -18.84
N ARG A 117 -14.34 1.72 -19.18
CA ARG A 117 -14.22 1.22 -20.53
C ARG A 117 -15.18 0.05 -20.71
N VAL A 118 -16.14 0.21 -21.63
CA VAL A 118 -17.09 -0.86 -21.95
C VAL A 118 -16.45 -1.80 -22.98
N TYR A 119 -16.31 -3.06 -22.61
CA TYR A 119 -15.74 -4.10 -23.48
C TYR A 119 -16.81 -4.86 -24.25
N SER A 120 -17.98 -5.08 -23.65
CA SER A 120 -19.09 -5.78 -24.29
C SER A 120 -20.45 -5.28 -23.80
N GLY A 121 -21.47 -5.47 -24.60
CA GLY A 121 -22.85 -5.16 -24.27
C GLY A 121 -23.17 -3.68 -24.19
N THR A 122 -24.31 -3.41 -23.58
CA THR A 122 -24.82 -2.05 -23.32
C THR A 122 -25.29 -1.93 -21.89
N ALA A 123 -25.28 -0.72 -21.35
CA ALA A 123 -25.90 -0.41 -20.07
C ALA A 123 -26.54 0.97 -20.10
N ALA A 124 -27.74 1.08 -19.53
CA ALA A 124 -28.52 2.32 -19.49
C ALA A 124 -28.42 3.04 -18.14
N GLN A 125 -28.69 4.33 -18.15
CA GLN A 125 -28.87 5.09 -16.93
C GLN A 125 -29.96 4.46 -16.05
N GLY A 126 -29.70 4.32 -14.77
CA GLY A 126 -30.62 3.68 -13.82
C GLY A 126 -30.55 2.16 -13.76
N GLN A 127 -29.80 1.52 -14.63
CA GLN A 127 -29.65 0.06 -14.64
C GLN A 127 -28.84 -0.43 -13.45
N GLN A 128 -29.21 -1.62 -12.95
CA GLN A 128 -28.45 -2.32 -11.91
C GLN A 128 -27.35 -3.16 -12.59
N VAL A 129 -26.14 -3.01 -12.10
CA VAL A 129 -24.95 -3.78 -12.51
C VAL A 129 -24.34 -4.49 -11.32
N LEU A 130 -23.58 -5.53 -11.58
CA LEU A 130 -22.80 -6.25 -10.57
C LEU A 130 -21.34 -5.76 -10.64
N ASN A 131 -20.83 -5.26 -9.53
CA ASN A 131 -19.39 -5.18 -9.31
C ASN A 131 -18.91 -6.58 -8.95
N SER A 132 -18.41 -7.31 -9.94
CA SER A 132 -18.03 -8.71 -9.80
C SER A 132 -16.75 -8.92 -9.00
N THR A 133 -15.87 -7.92 -8.96
CA THR A 133 -14.64 -7.95 -8.14
C THR A 133 -14.97 -7.96 -6.65
N LYS A 134 -16.02 -7.23 -6.24
CA LYS A 134 -16.44 -7.11 -4.83
C LYS A 134 -17.71 -7.89 -4.50
N GLY A 135 -18.36 -8.51 -5.49
CA GLY A 135 -19.62 -9.23 -5.31
C GLY A 135 -20.81 -8.35 -4.95
N LYS A 136 -20.76 -7.04 -5.20
CA LYS A 136 -21.80 -6.07 -4.82
C LYS A 136 -22.60 -5.60 -6.02
N LYS A 137 -23.93 -5.47 -5.84
CA LYS A 137 -24.80 -4.86 -6.85
C LYS A 137 -24.86 -3.36 -6.64
N GLU A 138 -24.64 -2.62 -7.72
CA GLU A 138 -24.69 -1.16 -7.74
C GLU A 138 -25.64 -0.66 -8.83
N ARG A 139 -26.06 0.59 -8.73
CA ARG A 139 -26.92 1.21 -9.71
C ARG A 139 -26.20 2.36 -10.40
N ILE A 140 -26.16 2.30 -11.72
CA ILE A 140 -25.64 3.39 -12.55
C ILE A 140 -26.58 4.61 -12.36
N GLY A 141 -26.06 5.73 -11.88
CA GLY A 141 -26.78 6.98 -11.78
C GLY A 141 -26.86 7.68 -13.13
N LYS A 142 -26.16 8.81 -13.29
CA LYS A 142 -26.00 9.46 -14.60
C LYS A 142 -24.79 8.96 -15.33
N LEU A 143 -24.87 9.05 -16.66
CA LEU A 143 -23.79 8.67 -17.58
C LEU A 143 -23.35 9.88 -18.38
N PHE A 144 -22.04 10.00 -18.59
CA PHE A 144 -21.45 11.10 -19.37
C PHE A 144 -20.41 10.59 -20.36
N GLN A 145 -20.46 11.14 -21.56
CA GLN A 145 -19.33 11.11 -22.47
C GLN A 145 -18.49 12.36 -22.21
N MET A 146 -17.28 12.14 -21.72
CA MET A 146 -16.41 13.25 -21.35
C MET A 146 -15.67 13.81 -22.57
N HIS A 147 -15.62 15.12 -22.67
CA HIS A 147 -14.84 15.85 -23.64
C HIS A 147 -14.04 16.94 -22.93
N SER A 148 -12.81 16.65 -22.57
CA SER A 148 -12.00 17.46 -21.63
C SER A 148 -12.74 17.62 -20.29
N ASN A 149 -13.09 18.82 -19.89
CA ASN A 149 -13.88 19.15 -18.69
C ASN A 149 -15.40 19.29 -18.97
N LYS A 150 -15.86 19.01 -20.20
CA LYS A 150 -17.28 19.03 -20.55
C LYS A 150 -17.90 17.66 -20.33
N GLU A 151 -19.01 17.64 -19.65
CA GLU A 151 -19.82 16.47 -19.33
C GLU A 151 -21.00 16.43 -20.30
N ASN A 152 -20.93 15.59 -21.33
CA ASN A 152 -22.04 15.39 -22.25
C ASN A 152 -22.90 14.24 -21.72
N PRO A 153 -24.13 14.49 -21.23
CA PRO A 153 -24.98 13.43 -20.71
C PRO A 153 -25.39 12.47 -21.84
N VAL A 154 -25.38 11.17 -21.50
CA VAL A 154 -25.86 10.11 -22.39
C VAL A 154 -26.81 9.21 -21.61
N GLU A 155 -27.77 8.62 -22.31
CA GLU A 155 -28.76 7.73 -21.71
C GLU A 155 -28.26 6.28 -21.62
N GLU A 156 -27.41 5.88 -22.54
CA GLU A 156 -26.88 4.53 -22.71
C GLU A 156 -25.40 4.56 -23.06
N ILE A 157 -24.69 3.55 -22.62
CA ILE A 157 -23.28 3.27 -22.95
C ILE A 157 -23.16 1.94 -23.67
N THR A 158 -22.23 1.84 -24.61
CA THR A 158 -22.07 0.66 -25.46
C THR A 158 -20.60 0.24 -25.60
N ALA A 159 -20.40 -1.01 -25.99
CA ALA A 159 -19.09 -1.61 -26.22
C ALA A 159 -18.17 -0.76 -27.09
N GLY A 160 -16.88 -0.71 -26.73
CA GLY A 160 -15.84 -0.01 -27.46
C GLY A 160 -15.58 1.43 -27.01
N HIS A 161 -16.41 1.99 -26.19
CA HIS A 161 -16.31 3.39 -25.73
C HIS A 161 -15.87 3.54 -24.28
N ILE A 162 -15.45 4.75 -23.94
CA ILE A 162 -15.11 5.17 -22.58
C ILE A 162 -16.14 6.19 -22.12
N TYR A 163 -16.71 5.95 -20.93
CA TYR A 163 -17.71 6.81 -20.32
C TYR A 163 -17.38 7.08 -18.86
N ALA A 164 -17.99 8.12 -18.31
CA ALA A 164 -17.96 8.40 -16.90
C ALA A 164 -19.35 8.16 -16.29
N ALA A 165 -19.41 7.44 -15.19
CA ALA A 165 -20.62 7.12 -14.47
C ALA A 165 -20.58 7.71 -13.06
N ILE A 166 -21.75 8.16 -12.56
CA ILE A 166 -21.94 8.52 -11.16
C ILE A 166 -22.92 7.57 -10.51
N GLY A 167 -22.90 7.52 -9.17
CA GLY A 167 -23.79 6.63 -8.39
C GLY A 167 -23.17 5.29 -8.01
N LEU A 168 -22.00 4.97 -8.50
CA LEU A 168 -21.23 3.78 -8.15
C LEU A 168 -20.42 4.08 -6.87
N LYS A 169 -20.96 3.70 -5.70
CA LYS A 169 -20.41 4.09 -4.40
C LYS A 169 -19.29 3.19 -3.90
N ASP A 170 -19.38 1.90 -4.21
CA ASP A 170 -18.44 0.86 -3.78
C ASP A 170 -17.36 0.58 -4.84
N THR A 171 -17.54 1.05 -6.06
CA THR A 171 -16.61 0.83 -7.17
C THR A 171 -15.34 1.63 -7.02
N THR A 172 -14.20 0.96 -7.13
CA THR A 172 -12.85 1.54 -7.11
C THR A 172 -12.11 1.25 -8.43
N THR A 173 -10.96 1.87 -8.60
CA THR A 173 -10.10 1.64 -9.77
C THR A 173 -9.68 0.17 -9.85
N GLY A 174 -9.88 -0.46 -11.01
CA GLY A 174 -9.61 -1.88 -11.24
C GLY A 174 -10.82 -2.80 -11.12
N ASP A 175 -11.95 -2.30 -10.62
CA ASP A 175 -13.15 -3.13 -10.48
C ASP A 175 -13.84 -3.41 -11.82
N THR A 176 -14.41 -4.60 -11.96
CA THR A 176 -15.22 -5.01 -13.10
C THR A 176 -16.70 -4.80 -12.81
N LEU A 177 -17.40 -4.14 -13.72
CA LEU A 177 -18.85 -3.98 -13.73
C LEU A 177 -19.44 -4.86 -14.83
N CYS A 178 -20.43 -5.69 -14.49
CA CYS A 178 -21.03 -6.60 -15.48
C CYS A 178 -22.53 -6.79 -15.27
N ASP A 179 -23.13 -7.49 -16.23
CA ASP A 179 -24.51 -7.97 -16.11
C ASP A 179 -24.61 -8.98 -14.94
N PRO A 180 -25.53 -8.77 -13.97
CA PRO A 180 -25.72 -9.70 -12.86
C PRO A 180 -26.08 -11.13 -13.27
N ALA A 181 -26.69 -11.31 -14.44
CA ALA A 181 -27.07 -12.63 -14.96
C ALA A 181 -25.88 -13.38 -15.61
N HIS A 182 -24.87 -12.66 -16.04
CA HIS A 182 -23.70 -13.19 -16.76
C HIS A 182 -22.40 -12.67 -16.14
N PRO A 183 -22.09 -13.03 -14.89
CA PRO A 183 -20.96 -12.46 -14.16
C PRO A 183 -19.62 -12.83 -14.81
N ILE A 184 -18.71 -11.88 -14.86
CA ILE A 184 -17.35 -12.02 -15.33
C ILE A 184 -16.46 -11.08 -14.55
N VAL A 185 -15.24 -11.48 -14.22
CA VAL A 185 -14.16 -10.60 -13.74
C VAL A 185 -13.16 -10.45 -14.86
N LEU A 186 -12.98 -9.22 -15.33
CA LEU A 186 -11.94 -8.87 -16.31
C LEU A 186 -10.58 -8.90 -15.63
N GLU A 187 -9.51 -8.77 -16.39
CA GLU A 187 -8.16 -8.73 -15.84
C GLU A 187 -8.05 -7.64 -14.78
N SER A 188 -7.66 -8.05 -13.56
CA SER A 188 -7.47 -7.12 -12.46
C SER A 188 -6.17 -6.35 -12.63
N MET A 189 -6.19 -5.04 -12.39
CA MET A 189 -4.99 -4.22 -12.32
C MET A 189 -4.25 -4.51 -11.02
N THR A 190 -2.98 -4.87 -11.10
CA THR A 190 -2.09 -4.99 -9.94
C THR A 190 -1.36 -3.67 -9.75
N PHE A 191 -1.49 -3.08 -8.57
CA PHE A 191 -0.80 -1.85 -8.22
C PHE A 191 0.41 -2.19 -7.36
N PRO A 192 1.57 -1.54 -7.59
CA PRO A 192 2.73 -1.74 -6.72
C PRO A 192 2.47 -1.17 -5.33
N ASP A 193 3.10 -1.79 -4.33
CA ASP A 193 3.07 -1.29 -2.97
C ASP A 193 3.82 0.04 -2.85
N PRO A 194 3.39 0.93 -1.94
CA PRO A 194 4.10 2.17 -1.67
C PRO A 194 5.54 1.94 -1.25
N VAL A 195 6.45 2.79 -1.73
CA VAL A 195 7.89 2.67 -1.45
C VAL A 195 8.38 3.70 -0.44
N ILE A 196 7.62 4.77 -0.19
CA ILE A 196 7.99 5.82 0.76
C ILE A 196 6.78 6.23 1.60
N PHE A 197 7.05 6.58 2.86
CA PHE A 197 6.05 6.99 3.83
C PHE A 197 6.43 8.32 4.47
N VAL A 198 5.44 9.18 4.70
CA VAL A 198 5.59 10.42 5.45
C VAL A 198 4.48 10.53 6.49
N ALA A 199 4.79 11.13 7.63
CA ALA A 199 3.78 11.44 8.63
C ALA A 199 3.05 12.73 8.24
N ILE A 200 1.73 12.75 8.42
CA ILE A 200 0.89 13.92 8.17
C ILE A 200 0.06 14.25 9.42
N GLU A 201 0.10 15.51 9.83
CA GLU A 201 -0.62 15.99 11.01
C GLU A 201 -1.41 17.25 10.68
N PRO A 202 -2.71 17.33 11.06
CA PRO A 202 -3.50 18.53 10.84
C PRO A 202 -2.98 19.67 11.72
N LYS A 203 -2.92 20.90 11.19
CA LYS A 203 -2.50 22.07 11.99
C LYS A 203 -3.50 22.45 13.05
N THR A 204 -4.79 22.24 12.79
CA THR A 204 -5.89 22.59 13.72
C THR A 204 -6.86 21.42 13.84
N LYS A 205 -7.67 21.42 14.93
CA LYS A 205 -8.75 20.44 15.10
C LYS A 205 -9.79 20.50 13.96
N GLY A 206 -10.04 21.68 13.40
CA GLY A 206 -10.96 21.83 12.27
C GLY A 206 -10.41 21.24 10.96
N ASP A 207 -9.10 21.14 10.83
CA ASP A 207 -8.47 20.51 9.66
C ASP A 207 -8.46 18.98 9.75
N GLN A 208 -8.67 18.39 10.92
CA GLN A 208 -8.67 16.95 11.10
C GLN A 208 -9.81 16.26 10.35
N GLU A 209 -11.04 16.79 10.41
CA GLU A 209 -12.19 16.25 9.68
C GLU A 209 -12.03 16.42 8.17
N LYS A 210 -11.54 17.59 7.75
CA LYS A 210 -11.25 17.87 6.33
C LYS A 210 -10.15 16.94 5.81
N MET A 211 -9.11 16.72 6.61
CA MET A 211 -8.00 15.82 6.27
C MET A 211 -8.49 14.38 6.11
N SER A 212 -9.30 13.87 7.03
CA SER A 212 -9.89 12.53 6.92
C SER A 212 -10.74 12.38 5.65
N THR A 213 -11.54 13.39 5.33
CA THR A 213 -12.35 13.40 4.09
C THR A 213 -11.48 13.48 2.84
N ALA A 214 -10.43 14.29 2.84
CA ALA A 214 -9.50 14.43 1.72
C ALA A 214 -8.74 13.10 1.47
N ILE A 215 -8.23 12.50 2.54
CA ILE A 215 -7.53 11.22 2.50
C ILE A 215 -8.42 10.13 1.90
N GLN A 216 -9.66 9.97 2.39
CA GLN A 216 -10.60 8.97 1.86
C GLN A 216 -10.85 9.15 0.36
N LYS A 217 -11.05 10.38 -0.11
CA LYS A 217 -11.29 10.66 -1.53
C LYS A 217 -10.07 10.40 -2.38
N LEU A 218 -8.90 10.84 -1.94
CA LEU A 218 -7.65 10.66 -2.68
C LEU A 218 -7.21 9.20 -2.73
N SER A 219 -7.39 8.44 -1.64
CA SER A 219 -7.14 6.99 -1.62
C SER A 219 -8.11 6.19 -2.51
N ALA A 220 -9.36 6.68 -2.68
CA ALA A 220 -10.30 6.07 -3.62
C ALA A 220 -9.92 6.36 -5.09
N GLU A 221 -9.27 7.51 -5.37
CA GLU A 221 -8.79 7.87 -6.70
C GLU A 221 -7.52 7.12 -7.10
N ASP A 222 -6.59 6.98 -6.16
CA ASP A 222 -5.25 6.45 -6.38
C ASP A 222 -4.98 5.22 -5.51
N PRO A 223 -5.05 4.01 -6.09
CA PRO A 223 -4.79 2.77 -5.35
C PRO A 223 -3.34 2.61 -4.87
N THR A 224 -2.38 3.40 -5.38
CA THR A 224 -0.99 3.40 -4.93
C THR A 224 -0.74 4.34 -3.76
N PHE A 225 -1.74 5.14 -3.39
CA PHE A 225 -1.74 6.00 -2.21
C PHE A 225 -2.39 5.28 -1.04
N THR A 226 -1.61 4.99 -0.01
CA THR A 226 -2.06 4.29 1.19
C THR A 226 -2.03 5.19 2.41
N VAL A 227 -2.84 4.87 3.39
CA VAL A 227 -2.91 5.58 4.66
C VAL A 227 -3.00 4.58 5.79
N SER A 228 -2.17 4.75 6.79
CA SER A 228 -2.13 3.93 8.00
C SER A 228 -2.02 4.81 9.26
N LEU A 229 -2.61 4.35 10.33
CA LEU A 229 -2.38 4.90 11.64
C LEU A 229 -1.30 4.06 12.32
N ASN A 230 -0.18 4.66 12.64
CA ASN A 230 0.84 3.99 13.43
C ASN A 230 0.39 3.96 14.90
N GLU A 231 -0.01 2.79 15.37
CA GLU A 231 -0.55 2.61 16.73
C GLU A 231 0.48 2.91 17.84
N GLU A 232 1.76 2.77 17.54
CA GLU A 232 2.84 3.00 18.50
C GLU A 232 3.16 4.49 18.67
N THR A 233 3.18 5.24 17.57
CA THR A 233 3.51 6.68 17.57
C THR A 233 2.26 7.55 17.60
N GLY A 234 1.09 7.00 17.29
CA GLY A 234 -0.17 7.73 17.12
C GLY A 234 -0.21 8.63 15.88
N GLN A 235 0.79 8.55 15.00
CA GLN A 235 0.86 9.35 13.79
C GLN A 235 0.05 8.73 12.66
N THR A 236 -0.57 9.57 11.85
CA THR A 236 -1.11 9.18 10.55
C THR A 236 0.02 9.21 9.54
N GLU A 237 0.30 8.06 8.93
CA GLU A 237 1.30 7.91 7.89
C GLU A 237 0.62 7.75 6.53
N ILE A 238 1.13 8.46 5.53
CA ILE A 238 0.71 8.34 4.14
C ILE A 238 1.84 7.73 3.32
N GLY A 239 1.51 6.71 2.53
CA GLY A 239 2.44 6.00 1.67
C GLY A 239 2.19 6.28 0.20
N GLY A 240 3.26 6.30 -0.59
CA GLY A 240 3.19 6.55 -2.03
C GLY A 240 4.40 6.04 -2.80
N MET A 241 4.37 6.22 -4.11
CA MET A 241 5.37 5.71 -5.05
C MET A 241 6.65 6.55 -5.12
N GLY A 242 6.73 7.65 -4.40
CA GLY A 242 7.88 8.55 -4.38
C GLY A 242 7.55 9.91 -3.76
N GLU A 243 8.58 10.71 -3.51
CA GLU A 243 8.44 12.03 -2.89
C GLU A 243 7.53 12.96 -3.69
N LEU A 244 7.76 13.07 -4.99
CA LEU A 244 6.92 13.88 -5.88
C LEU A 244 5.45 13.44 -5.85
N HIS A 245 5.18 12.15 -5.75
CA HIS A 245 3.81 11.63 -5.63
C HIS A 245 3.15 12.14 -4.35
N LEU A 246 3.81 12.00 -3.20
CA LEU A 246 3.28 12.47 -1.92
C LEU A 246 3.16 14.00 -1.86
N ASP A 247 4.11 14.74 -2.42
CA ASP A 247 4.04 16.20 -2.53
C ASP A 247 2.81 16.65 -3.32
N ILE A 248 2.52 16.00 -4.44
CA ILE A 248 1.32 16.27 -5.25
C ILE A 248 0.06 15.97 -4.45
N ILE A 249 0.00 14.85 -3.72
CA ILE A 249 -1.14 14.49 -2.87
C ILE A 249 -1.37 15.56 -1.79
N VAL A 250 -0.32 15.99 -1.10
CA VAL A 250 -0.39 17.03 -0.07
C VAL A 250 -0.82 18.39 -0.66
N ASP A 251 -0.28 18.74 -1.81
CA ASP A 251 -0.67 19.97 -2.52
C ASP A 251 -2.15 19.92 -2.97
N ARG A 252 -2.63 18.76 -3.43
CA ARG A 252 -4.05 18.55 -3.72
C ARG A 252 -4.92 18.68 -2.47
N MET A 253 -4.52 18.11 -1.33
CA MET A 253 -5.22 18.27 -0.06
C MET A 253 -5.38 19.76 0.29
N LYS A 254 -4.33 20.55 0.11
CA LYS A 254 -4.34 21.98 0.36
C LYS A 254 -5.24 22.76 -0.64
N ARG A 255 -5.08 22.51 -1.93
CA ARG A 255 -5.80 23.28 -2.98
C ARG A 255 -7.25 22.88 -3.11
N GLU A 256 -7.56 21.58 -3.14
CA GLU A 256 -8.90 21.06 -3.42
C GLU A 256 -9.76 20.98 -2.16
N PHE A 257 -9.17 20.55 -1.04
CA PHE A 257 -9.90 20.29 0.21
C PHE A 257 -9.70 21.36 1.29
N LYS A 258 -8.82 22.35 1.03
CA LYS A 258 -8.49 23.42 2.00
C LYS A 258 -8.02 22.89 3.35
N VAL A 259 -7.19 21.84 3.31
CA VAL A 259 -6.56 21.23 4.47
C VAL A 259 -5.20 21.86 4.70
N GLU A 260 -4.96 22.35 5.92
CA GLU A 260 -3.64 22.77 6.37
C GLU A 260 -3.04 21.65 7.22
N ALA A 261 -1.96 21.04 6.73
CA ALA A 261 -1.27 19.95 7.40
C ALA A 261 0.24 20.20 7.47
N ASN A 262 0.86 19.65 8.53
CA ASN A 262 2.30 19.50 8.63
C ASN A 262 2.69 18.13 8.10
N VAL A 263 3.69 18.09 7.24
CA VAL A 263 4.24 16.86 6.68
C VAL A 263 5.68 16.71 7.17
N GLY A 264 6.02 15.53 7.64
CA GLY A 264 7.33 15.25 8.20
C GLY A 264 7.72 13.79 8.06
N LYS A 265 8.93 13.47 8.53
CA LYS A 265 9.38 12.08 8.58
C LYS A 265 8.57 11.35 9.66
N PRO A 266 8.17 10.08 9.44
CA PRO A 266 7.55 9.25 10.46
C PRO A 266 8.46 9.13 11.68
N GLN A 267 7.87 9.09 12.87
CA GLN A 267 8.63 8.81 14.08
C GLN A 267 9.03 7.34 14.08
N VAL A 268 10.27 7.08 14.46
CA VAL A 268 10.78 5.72 14.57
C VAL A 268 10.32 5.13 15.90
N ALA A 269 9.61 4.02 15.86
CA ALA A 269 9.17 3.28 17.03
C ALA A 269 10.35 2.47 17.59
N TYR A 270 11.14 3.11 18.46
CA TYR A 270 12.19 2.43 19.19
C TYR A 270 11.62 1.50 20.26
N ARG A 271 12.38 0.47 20.60
CA ARG A 271 12.12 -0.44 21.72
C ARG A 271 13.34 -0.46 22.65
N GLU A 272 13.16 -0.96 23.85
CA GLU A 272 14.26 -1.27 24.75
C GLU A 272 14.31 -2.77 25.01
N THR A 273 15.49 -3.30 25.32
CA THR A 273 15.67 -4.67 25.80
C THR A 273 16.83 -4.75 26.76
N ILE A 274 16.94 -5.87 27.46
CA ILE A 274 18.06 -6.17 28.37
C ILE A 274 19.04 -7.14 27.69
N LYS A 275 20.34 -6.97 27.94
CA LYS A 275 21.37 -7.87 27.37
C LYS A 275 21.97 -8.83 28.41
N LYS A 276 21.75 -8.59 29.69
CA LYS A 276 22.36 -9.34 30.77
C LYS A 276 21.31 -9.86 31.73
N ALA A 277 21.42 -11.11 32.15
CA ALA A 277 20.63 -11.65 33.23
C ALA A 277 21.02 -11.00 34.57
N VAL A 278 20.03 -10.72 35.38
CA VAL A 278 20.20 -10.22 36.76
C VAL A 278 19.37 -11.09 37.68
N GLU A 279 20.07 -11.75 38.58
CA GLU A 279 19.45 -12.61 39.57
C GLU A 279 19.13 -11.84 40.85
N LYS A 280 18.01 -12.21 41.50
CA LYS A 280 17.65 -11.81 42.86
C LYS A 280 17.62 -10.32 43.09
N VAL A 281 16.85 -9.60 42.32
CA VAL A 281 16.55 -8.18 42.59
C VAL A 281 15.48 -8.11 43.66
N ASP A 282 15.85 -7.54 44.83
CA ASP A 282 14.96 -7.38 45.94
C ASP A 282 14.37 -5.96 45.97
N TYR A 283 13.06 -5.85 46.13
CA TYR A 283 12.39 -4.59 46.34
C TYR A 283 11.35 -4.69 47.49
N THR A 284 11.37 -3.73 48.38
CA THR A 284 10.37 -3.63 49.47
C THR A 284 9.61 -2.32 49.35
N HIS A 285 8.32 -2.42 49.04
CA HIS A 285 7.41 -1.29 49.13
C HIS A 285 6.88 -1.17 50.55
N LYS A 286 7.22 -0.08 51.23
CA LYS A 286 6.70 0.22 52.58
C LYS A 286 6.28 1.68 52.62
N LYS A 287 5.01 1.94 52.87
CA LYS A 287 4.48 3.30 53.06
C LYS A 287 3.55 3.32 54.25
N GLN A 288 3.81 4.21 55.19
CA GLN A 288 2.96 4.45 56.35
C GLN A 288 2.52 5.92 56.33
N THR A 289 1.24 6.18 56.16
CA THR A 289 0.65 7.52 56.20
C THR A 289 -0.66 7.41 56.97
N GLY A 290 -0.62 7.68 58.31
CA GLY A 290 -1.76 7.96 59.16
C GLY A 290 -3.04 7.11 59.01
N GLY A 291 -2.93 5.82 58.71
CA GLY A 291 -4.02 4.88 58.47
C GLY A 291 -3.48 3.48 58.16
N SER A 292 -4.20 2.64 57.42
CA SER A 292 -3.67 1.35 56.91
C SER A 292 -2.43 1.57 56.09
N GLY A 293 -1.29 0.91 56.43
CA GLY A 293 -0.04 0.98 55.72
C GLY A 293 -0.08 0.28 54.38
N GLN A 294 0.97 0.39 53.58
CA GLN A 294 1.19 -0.42 52.38
C GLN A 294 2.50 -1.20 52.56
N PHE A 295 2.44 -2.52 52.39
CA PHE A 295 3.61 -3.39 52.48
C PHE A 295 3.58 -4.43 51.36
N ALA A 296 4.67 -4.56 50.62
CA ALA A 296 4.92 -5.66 49.68
C ALA A 296 6.43 -5.83 49.48
N LYS A 297 6.94 -7.05 49.68
CA LYS A 297 8.32 -7.38 49.31
C LYS A 297 8.30 -8.42 48.24
N VAL A 298 9.10 -8.22 47.17
CA VAL A 298 9.26 -9.13 46.03
C VAL A 298 10.73 -9.29 45.71
N GLN A 299 11.10 -10.52 45.30
CA GLN A 299 12.41 -10.85 44.78
C GLN A 299 12.22 -11.47 43.41
N VAL A 300 12.78 -10.83 42.37
CA VAL A 300 12.57 -11.19 40.99
C VAL A 300 13.92 -11.31 40.27
N SER A 301 14.07 -12.32 39.40
CA SER A 301 15.17 -12.42 38.46
C SER A 301 14.70 -11.99 37.09
N PHE A 302 15.58 -11.36 36.32
CA PHE A 302 15.31 -10.92 34.94
C PHE A 302 16.34 -11.53 33.98
N GLU A 303 15.86 -12.12 32.90
CA GLU A 303 16.68 -12.73 31.86
C GLU A 303 16.27 -12.23 30.47
N PRO A 304 17.23 -12.04 29.53
CA PRO A 304 16.88 -11.68 28.16
C PRO A 304 16.21 -12.86 27.45
N LEU A 305 15.17 -12.59 26.67
CA LEU A 305 14.55 -13.53 25.74
C LEU A 305 15.02 -13.24 24.31
N PRO A 306 15.05 -14.26 23.42
CA PRO A 306 15.27 -14.07 21.99
C PRO A 306 14.22 -13.12 21.40
N LEU A 307 14.66 -12.20 20.53
CA LEU A 307 13.77 -11.19 19.92
C LEU A 307 13.06 -11.71 18.66
N ASP A 308 13.46 -12.88 18.17
CA ASP A 308 12.88 -13.59 17.03
C ASP A 308 11.81 -14.63 17.42
N GLY A 309 11.53 -14.76 18.72
CA GLY A 309 10.48 -15.62 19.27
C GLY A 309 9.08 -15.00 19.18
N GLU A 310 8.05 -15.86 19.26
CA GLU A 310 6.65 -15.40 19.29
C GLU A 310 6.31 -14.65 20.60
N GLU A 311 6.97 -14.99 21.70
CA GLU A 311 6.74 -14.37 23.01
C GLU A 311 7.86 -13.40 23.36
N LEU A 312 7.55 -12.12 23.38
CA LEU A 312 8.49 -11.05 23.76
C LEU A 312 8.49 -10.73 25.27
N TYR A 313 7.63 -11.38 26.02
CA TYR A 313 7.56 -11.30 27.48
C TYR A 313 7.13 -12.64 28.06
N MET A 314 7.76 -13.06 29.16
CA MET A 314 7.40 -14.28 29.89
C MET A 314 7.47 -14.00 31.41
N PHE A 315 6.43 -14.41 32.14
CA PHE A 315 6.43 -14.38 33.59
C PHE A 315 6.39 -15.80 34.14
N GLU A 316 7.29 -16.10 35.09
CA GLU A 316 7.39 -17.40 35.75
C GLU A 316 7.30 -17.23 37.28
N ASP A 317 6.42 -18.01 37.92
CA ASP A 317 6.30 -18.07 39.39
C ASP A 317 7.06 -19.27 39.94
N LYS A 318 8.06 -18.99 40.78
CA LYS A 318 8.84 -20.00 41.53
C LYS A 318 8.74 -19.81 43.03
N VAL A 319 7.76 -19.09 43.53
CA VAL A 319 7.59 -18.85 44.97
C VAL A 319 7.23 -20.15 45.70
N THR A 320 7.97 -20.45 46.73
CA THR A 320 7.73 -21.65 47.57
C THR A 320 7.30 -21.24 49.00
N GLY A 321 6.49 -22.10 49.66
CA GLY A 321 6.12 -21.90 51.07
C GLY A 321 5.12 -20.78 51.33
N GLY A 322 4.39 -20.29 50.32
CA GLY A 322 3.30 -19.31 50.51
C GLY A 322 3.78 -17.93 50.95
N ARG A 323 5.05 -17.58 50.75
CA ARG A 323 5.63 -16.27 51.13
C ARG A 323 5.03 -15.08 50.44
N VAL A 324 4.51 -15.31 49.20
CA VAL A 324 3.62 -14.37 48.49
C VAL A 324 2.30 -15.09 48.28
N PRO A 325 1.17 -14.60 48.82
CA PRO A 325 -0.14 -15.15 48.56
C PRO A 325 -0.44 -15.22 47.06
N ARG A 326 -1.06 -16.33 46.60
CA ARG A 326 -1.35 -16.56 45.17
C ARG A 326 -2.18 -15.46 44.53
N GLU A 327 -3.02 -14.81 45.32
CA GLU A 327 -3.85 -13.68 44.87
C GLU A 327 -3.04 -12.44 44.48
N TYR A 328 -1.82 -12.25 44.98
CA TYR A 328 -0.97 -11.09 44.68
C TYR A 328 0.03 -11.33 43.56
N ILE A 329 0.26 -12.60 43.16
CA ILE A 329 1.19 -12.94 42.08
C ILE A 329 0.80 -12.27 40.74
N PRO A 330 -0.50 -12.30 40.30
CA PRO A 330 -0.92 -11.57 39.11
C PRO A 330 -0.71 -10.07 39.17
N SER A 331 -0.78 -9.48 40.40
CA SER A 331 -0.53 -8.06 40.61
C SER A 331 0.94 -7.68 40.44
N VAL A 332 1.87 -8.59 40.81
CA VAL A 332 3.30 -8.40 40.52
C VAL A 332 3.57 -8.40 39.05
N ASP A 333 3.02 -9.38 38.34
CA ASP A 333 3.14 -9.49 36.88
C ASP A 333 2.55 -8.26 36.17
N ALA A 334 1.34 -7.85 36.52
CA ALA A 334 0.73 -6.63 35.98
C ALA A 334 1.57 -5.36 36.24
N GLY A 335 2.23 -5.30 37.42
CA GLY A 335 3.12 -4.20 37.74
C GLY A 335 4.38 -4.17 36.90
N ILE A 336 4.96 -5.32 36.58
CA ILE A 336 6.11 -5.46 35.67
C ILE A 336 5.70 -5.03 34.26
N GLN A 337 4.61 -5.57 33.73
CA GLN A 337 4.11 -5.24 32.39
C GLN A 337 3.80 -3.75 32.21
N ASP A 338 3.19 -3.11 33.23
CA ASP A 338 2.94 -1.67 33.20
C ASP A 338 4.24 -0.85 33.19
N ALA A 339 5.27 -1.32 33.89
CA ALA A 339 6.58 -0.65 33.90
C ALA A 339 7.33 -0.84 32.55
N MET A 340 7.16 -2.00 31.91
CA MET A 340 7.74 -2.27 30.59
C MET A 340 7.24 -1.32 29.49
N LYS A 341 6.02 -0.83 29.60
CA LYS A 341 5.46 0.14 28.63
C LYS A 341 6.25 1.44 28.52
N PHE A 342 6.95 1.81 29.58
CA PHE A 342 7.70 3.08 29.67
C PHE A 342 9.23 2.89 29.67
N GLY A 343 9.73 1.67 29.59
CA GLY A 343 11.15 1.35 29.60
C GLY A 343 11.93 1.95 30.80
N VAL A 344 13.25 1.92 30.68
CA VAL A 344 14.13 2.43 31.78
C VAL A 344 15.30 3.27 31.27
N LEU A 345 15.56 3.25 29.93
CA LEU A 345 16.70 3.93 29.30
C LEU A 345 16.28 5.24 28.65
N ALA A 346 15.33 5.21 27.74
CA ALA A 346 14.88 6.35 26.95
C ALA A 346 13.36 6.53 26.94
N GLY A 347 12.62 5.68 27.66
CA GLY A 347 11.17 5.76 27.78
C GLY A 347 10.40 4.99 26.72
N TYR A 348 11.07 4.12 25.97
CA TYR A 348 10.42 3.27 24.97
C TYR A 348 9.99 1.92 25.55
N PRO A 349 8.93 1.31 25.02
CA PRO A 349 8.48 0.01 25.50
C PRO A 349 9.59 -1.04 25.49
N MET A 350 9.70 -1.82 26.57
CA MET A 350 10.70 -2.87 26.71
C MET A 350 10.15 -4.21 26.25
N VAL A 351 10.96 -4.98 25.51
CA VAL A 351 10.62 -6.29 24.96
C VAL A 351 11.77 -7.29 25.19
N GLY A 352 11.50 -8.58 25.01
CA GLY A 352 12.50 -9.64 25.14
C GLY A 352 12.94 -9.84 26.59
N VAL A 353 11.99 -9.87 27.55
CA VAL A 353 12.28 -10.01 28.98
C VAL A 353 11.53 -11.17 29.59
N LYS A 354 12.25 -12.07 30.23
CA LYS A 354 11.69 -13.06 31.16
C LYS A 354 11.85 -12.58 32.59
N ALA A 355 10.75 -12.54 33.33
CA ALA A 355 10.71 -12.22 34.73
C ALA A 355 10.33 -13.46 35.57
N THR A 356 11.17 -13.85 36.51
CA THR A 356 10.92 -14.99 37.41
C THR A 356 10.78 -14.48 38.83
N LEU A 357 9.57 -14.60 39.39
CA LEU A 357 9.31 -14.30 40.79
C LEU A 357 9.81 -15.45 41.67
N ILE A 358 10.79 -15.18 42.51
CA ILE A 358 11.50 -16.22 43.31
C ILE A 358 11.02 -16.26 44.75
N ASP A 359 10.89 -15.11 45.35
CA ASP A 359 10.56 -14.97 46.80
C ASP A 359 9.86 -13.63 47.10
N GLY A 360 9.33 -13.48 48.27
CA GLY A 360 8.75 -12.23 48.72
C GLY A 360 8.27 -12.32 50.16
N ALA A 361 7.62 -11.27 50.63
CA ALA A 361 6.95 -11.24 51.93
C ALA A 361 5.72 -10.34 51.90
N TYR A 362 4.74 -10.69 52.68
CA TYR A 362 3.52 -9.93 52.88
C TYR A 362 3.27 -9.62 54.35
N HIS A 363 2.35 -8.73 54.63
CA HIS A 363 1.88 -8.36 55.95
C HIS A 363 0.37 -8.49 56.01
N ASP A 364 -0.18 -9.19 57.00
CA ASP A 364 -1.60 -9.58 57.04
C ASP A 364 -2.58 -8.39 56.93
N VAL A 365 -2.17 -7.18 57.39
CA VAL A 365 -3.03 -5.99 57.43
C VAL A 365 -2.68 -4.97 56.32
N ASP A 366 -1.37 -4.82 56.00
CA ASP A 366 -0.87 -3.75 55.15
C ASP A 366 -0.59 -4.17 53.71
N SER A 367 -0.76 -5.44 53.38
CA SER A 367 -0.59 -5.95 52.01
C SER A 367 -1.87 -5.82 51.18
N SER A 368 -1.71 -5.47 49.92
CA SER A 368 -2.81 -5.33 48.99
C SER A 368 -2.30 -5.57 47.52
N GLU A 369 -3.21 -5.89 46.61
CA GLU A 369 -2.90 -6.02 45.18
C GLU A 369 -2.14 -4.79 44.65
N MET A 370 -2.58 -3.57 45.06
CA MET A 370 -1.93 -2.32 44.66
C MET A 370 -0.49 -2.22 45.18
N ALA A 371 -0.24 -2.67 46.43
CA ALA A 371 1.11 -2.64 46.98
C ALA A 371 2.06 -3.57 46.22
N PHE A 372 1.58 -4.78 45.86
CA PHE A 372 2.34 -5.75 45.04
C PHE A 372 2.50 -5.29 43.58
N LYS A 373 1.49 -4.62 42.99
CA LYS A 373 1.63 -3.99 41.69
C LYS A 373 2.70 -2.91 41.66
N ILE A 374 2.74 -2.06 42.67
CA ILE A 374 3.80 -1.03 42.83
C ILE A 374 5.16 -1.71 43.01
N ALA A 375 5.24 -2.75 43.85
CA ALA A 375 6.48 -3.47 44.09
C ALA A 375 6.99 -4.14 42.81
N GLY A 376 6.11 -4.77 42.00
CA GLY A 376 6.41 -5.33 40.66
C GLY A 376 6.96 -4.27 39.71
N SER A 377 6.32 -3.11 39.64
CA SER A 377 6.80 -2.01 38.78
C SER A 377 8.19 -1.50 39.21
N MET A 378 8.43 -1.38 40.51
CA MET A 378 9.70 -0.84 41.01
C MET A 378 10.85 -1.84 40.95
N VAL A 379 10.60 -3.14 41.23
CA VAL A 379 11.62 -4.19 41.10
C VAL A 379 12.04 -4.35 39.63
N PHE A 380 11.12 -4.23 38.71
CA PHE A 380 11.44 -4.22 37.28
C PHE A 380 12.34 -3.06 36.89
N LYS A 381 11.99 -1.82 37.29
CA LYS A 381 12.80 -0.63 36.97
C LYS A 381 14.22 -0.73 37.55
N GLU A 382 14.39 -1.32 38.72
CA GLU A 382 15.70 -1.53 39.31
C GLU A 382 16.48 -2.66 38.63
N GLY A 383 15.82 -3.79 38.37
CA GLY A 383 16.41 -4.95 37.69
C GLY A 383 16.82 -4.63 36.27
N ALA A 384 15.94 -4.04 35.47
CA ALA A 384 16.21 -3.67 34.09
C ALA A 384 17.38 -2.68 33.94
N LYS A 385 17.53 -1.70 34.86
CA LYS A 385 18.69 -0.80 34.87
C LYS A 385 20.01 -1.53 35.10
N ARG A 386 20.01 -2.60 35.90
CA ARG A 386 21.20 -3.43 36.18
C ARG A 386 21.49 -4.44 35.05
N ALA A 387 20.49 -4.78 34.26
CA ALA A 387 20.54 -5.78 33.20
C ALA A 387 21.17 -5.29 31.90
N ASN A 388 21.88 -4.17 31.87
CA ASN A 388 22.48 -3.55 30.71
C ASN A 388 21.41 -3.26 29.61
N PRO A 389 20.48 -2.34 29.86
CA PRO A 389 19.42 -2.01 28.90
C PRO A 389 20.03 -1.37 27.63
N VAL A 390 19.48 -1.73 26.47
CA VAL A 390 19.89 -1.19 25.18
C VAL A 390 18.68 -0.80 24.36
N LEU A 391 18.87 0.15 23.46
CA LEU A 391 17.87 0.59 22.52
C LEU A 391 17.87 -0.36 21.30
N LEU A 392 16.68 -0.72 20.85
CA LEU A 392 16.44 -1.43 19.60
C LEU A 392 15.85 -0.46 18.60
N GLU A 393 16.32 -0.52 17.35
CA GLU A 393 15.76 0.19 16.22
C GLU A 393 15.08 -0.80 15.27
N PRO A 394 13.95 -0.41 14.61
CA PRO A 394 13.32 -1.26 13.63
C PRO A 394 14.18 -1.37 12.37
N LEU A 395 14.22 -2.56 11.82
CA LEU A 395 14.89 -2.85 10.56
C LEU A 395 13.86 -3.04 9.46
N MET A 396 14.19 -2.59 8.24
CA MET A 396 13.37 -2.73 7.04
C MET A 396 14.02 -3.71 6.07
N ASP A 397 13.23 -4.61 5.50
CA ASP A 397 13.61 -5.36 4.33
C ASP A 397 13.49 -4.45 3.10
N VAL A 398 14.57 -4.30 2.36
CA VAL A 398 14.68 -3.42 1.19
C VAL A 398 15.05 -4.25 -0.03
N GLU A 399 14.29 -4.12 -1.10
CA GLU A 399 14.61 -4.67 -2.41
C GLU A 399 14.94 -3.53 -3.38
N VAL A 400 16.17 -3.50 -3.89
CA VAL A 400 16.62 -2.52 -4.87
C VAL A 400 16.79 -3.19 -6.22
N ARG A 401 16.11 -2.66 -7.25
CA ARG A 401 16.24 -3.10 -8.64
C ARG A 401 17.04 -2.06 -9.41
N THR A 402 18.18 -2.47 -9.96
CA THR A 402 19.11 -1.55 -10.63
C THR A 402 19.76 -2.22 -11.85
N PRO A 403 20.12 -1.44 -12.90
CA PRO A 403 21.02 -1.92 -13.93
C PRO A 403 22.36 -2.38 -13.34
N GLU A 404 23.02 -3.32 -14.02
CA GLU A 404 24.29 -3.89 -13.55
C GLU A 404 25.39 -2.82 -13.32
N GLU A 405 25.43 -1.80 -14.15
CA GLU A 405 26.42 -0.70 -14.08
C GLU A 405 26.38 0.08 -12.75
N TYR A 406 25.20 0.17 -12.08
CA TYR A 406 25.02 0.88 -10.80
C TYR A 406 25.05 -0.03 -9.57
N MET A 407 25.22 -1.34 -9.76
CA MET A 407 25.18 -2.32 -8.65
C MET A 407 26.20 -1.98 -7.56
N GLY A 408 27.43 -1.59 -7.94
CA GLY A 408 28.49 -1.24 -7.00
C GLY A 408 28.14 -0.03 -6.13
N ASP A 409 27.58 1.01 -6.75
CA ASP A 409 27.17 2.24 -6.06
C ASP A 409 26.02 1.97 -5.09
N VAL A 410 25.04 1.16 -5.49
CA VAL A 410 23.91 0.75 -4.63
C VAL A 410 24.40 -0.03 -3.42
N ILE A 411 25.31 -0.99 -3.59
CA ILE A 411 25.88 -1.75 -2.48
C ILE A 411 26.67 -0.84 -1.55
N GLY A 412 27.42 0.10 -2.10
CA GLY A 412 28.17 1.12 -1.35
C GLY A 412 27.23 1.99 -0.50
N ASP A 413 26.13 2.46 -1.07
CA ASP A 413 25.12 3.25 -0.36
C ASP A 413 24.42 2.44 0.74
N LEU A 414 23.99 1.21 0.45
CA LEU A 414 23.40 0.32 1.44
C LEU A 414 24.33 0.07 2.64
N ASN A 415 25.62 -0.17 2.39
CA ASN A 415 26.62 -0.33 3.44
C ASN A 415 26.82 0.95 4.26
N SER A 416 26.81 2.13 3.61
CA SER A 416 26.92 3.42 4.31
C SER A 416 25.74 3.66 5.26
N ARG A 417 24.59 3.08 4.96
CA ARG A 417 23.35 3.11 5.77
C ARG A 417 23.29 1.98 6.82
N ARG A 418 24.40 1.35 7.13
CA ARG A 418 24.47 0.18 8.03
C ARG A 418 23.60 -1.00 7.55
N GLY A 419 23.31 -1.04 6.26
CA GLY A 419 22.55 -2.11 5.62
C GLY A 419 23.36 -3.38 5.51
N GLN A 420 22.68 -4.51 5.55
CA GLN A 420 23.26 -5.84 5.34
C GLN A 420 22.63 -6.44 4.09
N VAL A 421 23.43 -6.61 3.03
CA VAL A 421 23.00 -7.28 1.81
C VAL A 421 22.82 -8.76 2.11
N ARG A 422 21.64 -9.32 1.83
CA ARG A 422 21.28 -10.73 2.05
C ARG A 422 21.43 -11.58 0.80
N SER A 423 20.91 -11.09 -0.32
CA SER A 423 20.98 -11.80 -1.60
C SER A 423 21.06 -10.83 -2.77
N MET A 424 21.59 -11.35 -3.88
CA MET A 424 21.61 -10.69 -5.17
C MET A 424 21.10 -11.66 -6.23
N GLU A 425 20.16 -11.23 -7.04
CA GLU A 425 19.51 -12.04 -8.07
C GLU A 425 19.58 -11.32 -9.42
N ASP A 426 19.63 -12.07 -10.51
CA ASP A 426 19.57 -11.54 -11.87
C ASP A 426 18.18 -11.80 -12.46
N ALA A 427 17.52 -10.75 -12.94
CA ALA A 427 16.25 -10.86 -13.63
C ALA A 427 16.25 -10.01 -14.91
N SER A 428 16.34 -10.67 -16.05
CA SER A 428 16.19 -10.05 -17.38
C SER A 428 17.02 -8.77 -17.60
N GLY A 429 18.28 -8.76 -17.15
CA GLY A 429 19.20 -7.62 -17.31
C GLY A 429 19.11 -6.56 -16.19
N VAL A 430 18.36 -6.84 -15.15
CA VAL A 430 18.27 -6.02 -13.93
C VAL A 430 18.79 -6.83 -12.76
N LYS A 431 19.65 -6.23 -11.93
CA LYS A 431 20.10 -6.80 -10.67
C LYS A 431 19.10 -6.48 -9.56
N ILE A 432 18.70 -7.50 -8.81
CA ILE A 432 17.83 -7.36 -7.65
C ILE A 432 18.68 -7.58 -6.40
N ILE A 433 18.81 -6.55 -5.57
CA ILE A 433 19.60 -6.56 -4.34
C ILE A 433 18.63 -6.55 -3.17
N LYS A 434 18.65 -7.60 -2.33
CA LYS A 434 17.84 -7.66 -1.11
C LYS A 434 18.75 -7.38 0.09
N ALA A 435 18.34 -6.43 0.92
CA ALA A 435 19.10 -5.99 2.07
C ALA A 435 18.21 -5.66 3.25
N ILE A 436 18.77 -5.70 4.47
CA ILE A 436 18.13 -5.16 5.67
C ILE A 436 18.82 -3.85 6.02
N VAL A 437 18.02 -2.80 6.25
CA VAL A 437 18.50 -1.46 6.56
C VAL A 437 17.73 -0.91 7.76
N PRO A 438 18.39 -0.24 8.74
CA PRO A 438 17.71 0.46 9.80
C PRO A 438 16.72 1.50 9.26
N LEU A 439 15.49 1.52 9.79
CA LEU A 439 14.44 2.44 9.34
C LEU A 439 14.87 3.90 9.39
N THR A 440 15.60 4.31 10.43
CA THR A 440 16.14 5.67 10.59
C THR A 440 17.01 6.11 9.43
N LEU A 441 17.75 5.20 8.81
CA LEU A 441 18.66 5.48 7.70
C LEU A 441 18.04 5.21 6.34
N SER A 442 16.98 4.40 6.27
CA SER A 442 16.23 4.19 5.04
C SER A 442 15.43 5.44 4.63
N LEU A 443 14.96 6.23 5.59
CA LEU A 443 14.19 7.46 5.37
C LEU A 443 15.06 8.68 5.01
N ILE A 444 16.40 8.56 5.07
CA ILE A 444 17.33 9.64 4.71
C ILE A 444 17.79 9.43 3.26
N HIS A 445 17.31 10.25 2.32
CA HIS A 445 17.78 10.33 0.92
C HIS A 445 17.47 9.13 -0.01
N ILE A 446 16.41 8.37 0.23
CA ILE A 446 15.96 7.36 -0.77
C ILE A 446 15.40 8.02 -2.04
N SER A 447 15.06 9.30 -1.98
CA SER A 447 14.38 10.02 -3.05
C SER A 447 14.99 11.38 -3.39
N GLU A 448 16.30 11.61 -3.24
CA GLU A 448 16.88 12.74 -3.96
C GLU A 448 16.95 12.36 -5.45
N PRO A 449 16.10 12.95 -6.32
CA PRO A 449 16.32 12.84 -7.73
C PRO A 449 17.67 13.54 -7.98
N THR A 450 18.65 12.80 -8.49
CA THR A 450 19.82 13.40 -9.11
C THR A 450 19.29 14.41 -10.12
N ARG A 451 19.32 15.70 -9.78
CA ARG A 451 19.04 16.76 -10.76
C ARG A 451 20.06 16.59 -11.87
N PRO A 452 19.66 16.33 -13.10
CA PRO A 452 20.58 16.45 -14.21
C PRO A 452 20.98 17.93 -14.26
N TYR A 453 22.27 18.17 -14.18
CA TYR A 453 22.85 19.49 -14.44
C TYR A 453 22.62 19.88 -15.89
#